data_a3e02d65b1b528fdde0567ba360b5b0a
#
_entry.id   a3e02d65b1b528fdde0567ba360b5b0a
#
_cell.length_a   1.000
_cell.length_b   1.000
_cell.length_c   1.000
_cell.angle_alpha   90.00
_cell.angle_beta   90.00
_cell.angle_gamma   90.00
#
_symmetry.space_group_name_H-M   'P 1'
#
loop_
_entity.id
_entity.type
_entity.pdbx_description
1 polymer ?
#
loop_
_entity_poly.entity_id
_entity_poly.type
_entity_poly.pdbx_seq_one_letter_code
_entity_poly.pdbx_strand_id
1 'polypeptide(L)'
;MHLINLLHNQFLSFFMNIQKITLGVILAFITCQKIFSQNLVINEVLASNLSINFDEDNTPQDRIEIYNGSSQAINLNGYGLTDEVNLPYKWIFPNVTINSGQYLLIWASDKNRVNPLNPLHTNFKISAGGETIKLTNSSGTIIDMVVLPAQTDNISYGRSPNGSGDFVFFQSPTPASFNIGNGASEVLDAPQFSQNSGFYTAGFNLTITTNEPGATIIYTLDGSDPIESNLSGTVYSY
;
A
#
# COMPACT_ATOMS: atom_id res chain seq x y z
N MET A 1 75.74 -4.91 -2.41
CA MET A 1 74.72 -3.94 -2.01
C MET A 1 73.49 -3.82 -3.03
N HIS A 2 73.77 -3.86 -4.33
CA HIS A 2 72.75 -3.72 -5.36
C HIS A 2 71.75 -4.90 -5.41
N LEU A 3 72.16 -6.14 -5.21
CA LEU A 3 71.36 -7.35 -5.25
C LEU A 3 70.32 -7.44 -4.09
N ILE A 4 70.75 -6.99 -2.89
CA ILE A 4 69.92 -7.00 -1.68
C ILE A 4 68.72 -6.00 -1.83
N ASN A 5 68.98 -4.84 -2.44
CA ASN A 5 67.92 -3.84 -2.69
C ASN A 5 66.94 -4.32 -3.75
N LEU A 6 67.37 -5.09 -4.76
CA LEU A 6 66.49 -5.64 -5.78
C LEU A 6 65.54 -6.69 -5.21
N LEU A 7 66.05 -7.59 -4.37
CA LEU A 7 65.24 -8.60 -3.67
C LEU A 7 64.26 -7.99 -2.67
N HIS A 8 64.70 -6.95 -1.96
CA HIS A 8 63.81 -6.22 -1.03
C HIS A 8 62.64 -5.53 -1.74
N ASN A 9 62.92 -4.88 -2.87
CA ASN A 9 61.86 -4.21 -3.67
C ASN A 9 60.90 -5.21 -4.34
N GLN A 10 61.39 -6.37 -4.77
CA GLN A 10 60.50 -7.43 -5.30
C GLN A 10 59.61 -8.03 -4.21
N PHE A 11 60.15 -8.22 -3.00
CA PHE A 11 59.38 -8.76 -1.87
C PHE A 11 58.31 -7.79 -1.41
N LEU A 12 58.61 -6.49 -1.31
CA LEU A 12 57.63 -5.43 -1.02
C LEU A 12 56.53 -5.35 -2.08
N SER A 13 56.89 -5.45 -3.36
CA SER A 13 55.91 -5.44 -4.47
C SER A 13 54.98 -6.66 -4.43
N PHE A 14 55.51 -7.83 -4.08
CA PHE A 14 54.75 -9.06 -3.92
C PHE A 14 53.73 -8.95 -2.76
N PHE A 15 54.14 -8.46 -1.58
CA PHE A 15 53.27 -8.25 -0.43
C PHE A 15 52.20 -7.19 -0.71
N MET A 16 52.52 -6.08 -1.36
CA MET A 16 51.54 -5.07 -1.77
C MET A 16 50.48 -5.61 -2.76
N ASN A 17 50.88 -6.51 -3.65
CA ASN A 17 49.94 -7.15 -4.58
C ASN A 17 49.03 -8.16 -3.88
N ILE A 18 49.52 -8.92 -2.91
CA ILE A 18 48.68 -9.80 -2.08
C ILE A 18 47.69 -8.99 -1.26
N GLN A 19 48.09 -7.88 -0.65
CA GLN A 19 47.16 -7.01 0.09
C GLN A 19 46.07 -6.41 -0.81
N LYS A 20 46.39 -6.00 -2.06
CA LYS A 20 45.43 -5.51 -3.02
C LYS A 20 44.45 -6.58 -3.47
N ILE A 21 44.91 -7.82 -3.67
CA ILE A 21 44.08 -8.97 -4.03
C ILE A 21 43.15 -9.33 -2.85
N THR A 22 43.68 -9.36 -1.62
CA THR A 22 42.86 -9.66 -0.43
C THR A 22 41.82 -8.58 -0.18
N LEU A 23 42.16 -7.30 -0.34
CA LEU A 23 41.23 -6.19 -0.21
C LEU A 23 40.18 -6.22 -1.33
N GLY A 24 40.58 -6.56 -2.57
CA GLY A 24 39.66 -6.71 -3.70
C GLY A 24 38.65 -7.86 -3.51
N VAL A 25 39.09 -8.99 -2.96
CA VAL A 25 38.24 -10.15 -2.65
C VAL A 25 37.27 -9.82 -1.49
N ILE A 26 37.75 -9.14 -0.44
CA ILE A 26 36.87 -8.67 0.65
C ILE A 26 35.85 -7.67 0.15
N LEU A 27 36.24 -6.69 -0.68
CA LEU A 27 35.30 -5.75 -1.30
C LEU A 27 34.27 -6.45 -2.22
N ALA A 28 34.70 -7.46 -3.00
CA ALA A 28 33.81 -8.25 -3.83
C ALA A 28 32.82 -9.09 -3.02
N PHE A 29 33.25 -9.61 -1.84
CA PHE A 29 32.34 -10.30 -0.92
C PHE A 29 31.34 -9.34 -0.24
N ILE A 30 31.73 -8.11 0.07
CA ILE A 30 30.84 -7.09 0.64
C ILE A 30 29.81 -6.61 -0.39
N THR A 31 30.16 -6.55 -1.67
CA THR A 31 29.21 -6.13 -2.73
C THR A 31 28.27 -7.24 -3.18
N CYS A 32 28.52 -8.50 -2.81
CA CYS A 32 27.67 -9.65 -3.17
C CYS A 32 26.67 -10.06 -2.07
N GLN A 33 26.62 -9.36 -0.96
CA GLN A 33 25.45 -9.41 -0.10
C GLN A 33 24.36 -8.61 -0.79
N LYS A 34 23.61 -9.27 -1.69
CA LYS A 34 22.23 -8.84 -1.96
C LYS A 34 21.55 -8.84 -0.58
N ILE A 35 21.40 -7.66 -0.01
CA ILE A 35 20.45 -7.45 1.08
C ILE A 35 19.14 -7.88 0.44
N PHE A 36 18.68 -9.10 0.72
CA PHE A 36 17.33 -9.50 0.47
C PHE A 36 16.50 -8.64 1.42
N SER A 37 16.21 -7.42 1.00
CA SER A 37 15.16 -6.63 1.63
C SER A 37 13.92 -7.52 1.57
N GLN A 38 13.43 -7.93 2.72
CA GLN A 38 12.10 -8.50 2.80
C GLN A 38 11.15 -7.37 2.38
N ASN A 39 10.85 -7.33 1.08
CA ASN A 39 9.88 -6.39 0.55
C ASN A 39 8.47 -6.94 0.80
N LEU A 40 8.18 -7.19 2.07
CA LEU A 40 6.86 -7.56 2.57
C LEU A 40 6.21 -6.27 3.04
N VAL A 41 5.12 -5.87 2.41
CA VAL A 41 4.52 -4.56 2.66
C VAL A 41 3.00 -4.67 2.79
N ILE A 42 2.42 -3.75 3.54
CA ILE A 42 1.00 -3.42 3.44
C ILE A 42 0.82 -2.72 2.10
N ASN A 43 0.07 -3.32 1.19
CA ASN A 43 -0.06 -2.86 -0.19
C ASN A 43 -1.32 -2.03 -0.42
N GLU A 44 -2.46 -2.48 0.12
CA GLU A 44 -3.75 -1.81 -0.02
C GLU A 44 -4.60 -2.01 1.23
N VAL A 45 -5.33 -0.98 1.63
CA VAL A 45 -6.28 -1.02 2.74
C VAL A 45 -7.61 -0.43 2.26
N LEU A 46 -8.70 -1.09 2.58
CA LEU A 46 -10.06 -0.60 2.38
C LEU A 46 -10.73 -0.55 3.75
N ALA A 47 -10.87 0.65 4.33
CA ALA A 47 -11.31 0.86 5.70
C ALA A 47 -12.76 1.39 5.81
N SER A 48 -13.49 1.44 4.71
CA SER A 48 -14.93 1.75 4.68
C SER A 48 -15.56 0.99 3.53
N ASN A 49 -15.75 -0.31 3.71
CA ASN A 49 -16.37 -1.16 2.71
C ASN A 49 -17.85 -1.33 2.97
N LEU A 50 -18.69 -0.61 2.22
CA LEU A 50 -20.13 -0.69 2.36
C LEU A 50 -20.80 -1.71 1.42
N SER A 51 -20.27 -1.89 0.20
CA SER A 51 -20.99 -2.61 -0.85
C SER A 51 -20.14 -3.34 -1.88
N ILE A 52 -18.83 -3.29 -1.74
CA ILE A 52 -17.89 -3.96 -2.65
C ILE A 52 -17.09 -5.01 -1.88
N ASN A 53 -16.58 -6.02 -2.54
CA ASN A 53 -15.77 -7.08 -1.91
C ASN A 53 -16.42 -7.68 -0.64
N PHE A 54 -17.01 -8.83 -0.80
CA PHE A 54 -17.70 -9.55 0.27
C PHE A 54 -16.80 -10.67 0.81
N ASP A 55 -16.84 -10.90 2.11
CA ASP A 55 -16.20 -12.06 2.73
C ASP A 55 -16.99 -13.37 2.45
N GLU A 56 -16.52 -14.49 2.97
CA GLU A 56 -17.16 -15.80 2.77
C GLU A 56 -18.55 -15.91 3.44
N ASP A 57 -18.90 -15.00 4.36
CA ASP A 57 -20.23 -14.90 4.95
C ASP A 57 -21.16 -13.98 4.11
N ASN A 58 -20.70 -13.55 2.95
CA ASN A 58 -21.40 -12.64 2.05
C ASN A 58 -21.74 -11.29 2.73
N THR A 59 -20.81 -10.78 3.53
CA THR A 59 -20.90 -9.46 4.14
C THR A 59 -19.75 -8.57 3.68
N PRO A 60 -20.00 -7.27 3.38
CA PRO A 60 -18.92 -6.35 3.09
C PRO A 60 -18.11 -6.12 4.36
N GLN A 61 -16.81 -6.29 4.30
CA GLN A 61 -15.89 -6.09 5.41
C GLN A 61 -14.70 -5.25 4.95
N ASP A 62 -14.13 -4.50 5.88
CA ASP A 62 -12.85 -3.84 5.65
C ASP A 62 -11.75 -4.88 5.44
N ARG A 63 -10.67 -4.48 4.78
CA ARG A 63 -9.59 -5.40 4.45
C ARG A 63 -8.22 -4.75 4.44
N ILE A 64 -7.23 -5.57 4.72
CA ILE A 64 -5.80 -5.24 4.62
C ILE A 64 -5.20 -6.23 3.63
N GLU A 65 -4.40 -5.76 2.72
CA GLU A 65 -3.65 -6.57 1.78
C GLU A 65 -2.16 -6.49 2.05
N ILE A 66 -1.52 -7.65 2.17
CA ILE A 66 -0.07 -7.77 2.29
C ILE A 66 0.49 -8.29 0.97
N TYR A 67 1.51 -7.62 0.45
CA TYR A 67 2.22 -8.02 -0.76
C TYR A 67 3.64 -8.50 -0.44
N ASN A 68 4.04 -9.61 -1.03
CA ASN A 68 5.42 -10.09 -0.98
C ASN A 68 6.15 -9.75 -2.28
N GLY A 69 6.79 -8.59 -2.32
CA GLY A 69 7.63 -8.16 -3.44
C GLY A 69 9.05 -8.75 -3.45
N SER A 70 9.39 -9.64 -2.51
CA SER A 70 10.69 -10.31 -2.48
C SER A 70 10.76 -11.45 -3.50
N SER A 71 11.97 -11.95 -3.76
CA SER A 71 12.19 -13.10 -4.65
C SER A 71 11.99 -14.46 -3.98
N GLN A 72 11.58 -14.50 -2.71
CA GLN A 72 11.41 -15.71 -1.91
C GLN A 72 10.01 -15.76 -1.29
N ALA A 73 9.51 -16.97 -1.04
CA ALA A 73 8.32 -17.15 -0.23
C ALA A 73 8.59 -16.74 1.23
N ILE A 74 7.65 -16.05 1.85
CA ILE A 74 7.76 -15.59 3.25
C ILE A 74 6.63 -16.26 4.06
N ASN A 75 7.03 -16.94 5.13
CA ASN A 75 6.10 -17.51 6.10
C ASN A 75 5.82 -16.48 7.20
N LEU A 76 4.54 -16.19 7.44
CA LEU A 76 4.08 -15.18 8.40
C LEU A 76 3.80 -15.74 9.80
N ASN A 77 4.09 -17.01 10.07
CA ASN A 77 3.83 -17.60 11.38
C ASN A 77 4.40 -16.76 12.52
N GLY A 78 3.53 -16.30 13.42
CA GLY A 78 3.92 -15.46 14.55
C GLY A 78 4.19 -13.99 14.24
N TYR A 79 3.96 -13.52 13.02
CA TYR A 79 3.95 -12.07 12.73
C TYR A 79 2.72 -11.43 13.37
N GLY A 80 2.83 -10.15 13.72
CA GLY A 80 1.73 -9.37 14.28
C GLY A 80 1.15 -8.37 13.29
N LEU A 81 -0.16 -8.20 13.31
CA LEU A 81 -0.89 -7.13 12.63
C LEU A 81 -1.72 -6.38 13.66
N THR A 82 -1.70 -5.05 13.63
CA THR A 82 -2.35 -4.24 14.65
C THR A 82 -2.80 -2.87 14.14
N ASP A 83 -3.89 -2.37 14.70
CA ASP A 83 -4.41 -1.01 14.67
C ASP A 83 -4.02 -0.22 15.95
N GLU A 84 -3.33 -0.87 16.91
CA GLU A 84 -2.91 -0.25 18.17
C GLU A 84 -1.39 -0.10 18.26
N VAL A 85 -0.92 1.14 18.38
CA VAL A 85 0.52 1.48 18.36
C VAL A 85 1.34 0.72 19.40
N ASN A 86 0.77 0.48 20.58
CA ASN A 86 1.47 -0.13 21.72
C ASN A 86 1.25 -1.64 21.86
N LEU A 87 0.48 -2.26 20.94
CA LEU A 87 0.16 -3.68 20.97
C LEU A 87 0.51 -4.35 19.64
N PRO A 88 1.80 -4.55 19.32
CA PRO A 88 2.27 -4.98 18.00
C PRO A 88 1.76 -6.36 17.56
N TYR A 89 1.31 -7.18 18.50
CA TYR A 89 0.77 -8.53 18.29
C TYR A 89 -0.71 -8.61 18.70
N LYS A 90 -1.51 -7.56 18.43
CA LYS A 90 -2.95 -7.58 18.70
C LYS A 90 -3.63 -8.73 17.98
N TRP A 91 -3.24 -8.97 16.74
CA TRP A 91 -3.61 -10.15 15.98
C TRP A 91 -2.35 -10.82 15.44
N ILE A 92 -2.27 -12.16 15.57
CA ILE A 92 -1.09 -12.94 15.20
C ILE A 92 -1.43 -13.80 13.98
N PHE A 93 -0.60 -13.69 12.94
CA PHE A 93 -0.74 -14.53 11.76
C PHE A 93 -0.54 -16.01 12.10
N PRO A 94 -1.44 -16.89 11.61
CA PRO A 94 -1.23 -18.33 11.66
C PRO A 94 -0.08 -18.74 10.73
N ASN A 95 0.20 -20.04 10.66
CA ASN A 95 1.18 -20.59 9.74
C ASN A 95 0.69 -20.47 8.29
N VAL A 96 0.86 -19.30 7.68
CA VAL A 96 0.52 -18.99 6.30
C VAL A 96 1.74 -18.45 5.56
N THR A 97 1.86 -18.79 4.28
CA THR A 97 3.00 -18.37 3.44
C THR A 97 2.51 -17.55 2.26
N ILE A 98 3.18 -16.43 2.00
CA ILE A 98 2.99 -15.62 0.79
C ILE A 98 4.15 -15.92 -0.16
N ASN A 99 3.87 -16.47 -1.34
CA ASN A 99 4.89 -16.72 -2.35
C ASN A 99 5.41 -15.39 -2.93
N SER A 100 6.59 -15.43 -3.55
CA SER A 100 7.15 -14.28 -4.28
C SER A 100 6.16 -13.70 -5.27
N GLY A 101 5.94 -12.37 -5.23
CA GLY A 101 5.03 -11.65 -6.11
C GLY A 101 3.54 -11.88 -5.83
N GLN A 102 3.19 -12.52 -4.71
CA GLN A 102 1.80 -12.82 -4.36
C GLN A 102 1.28 -11.91 -3.25
N TYR A 103 -0.03 -11.91 -3.10
CA TYR A 103 -0.79 -11.12 -2.14
C TYR A 103 -1.46 -12.03 -1.11
N LEU A 104 -1.68 -11.52 0.08
CA LEU A 104 -2.52 -12.11 1.10
C LEU A 104 -3.56 -11.08 1.54
N LEU A 105 -4.83 -11.42 1.35
CA LEU A 105 -5.94 -10.61 1.82
C LEU A 105 -6.33 -11.04 3.23
N ILE A 106 -6.50 -10.07 4.12
CA ILE A 106 -6.97 -10.25 5.49
C ILE A 106 -8.20 -9.35 5.70
N TRP A 107 -9.31 -9.93 6.13
CA TRP A 107 -10.50 -9.17 6.48
C TRP A 107 -10.36 -8.53 7.87
N ALA A 108 -10.52 -7.25 7.97
CA ALA A 108 -10.52 -6.52 9.24
C ALA A 108 -11.96 -6.44 9.79
N SER A 109 -12.45 -7.53 10.36
CA SER A 109 -13.88 -7.75 10.63
C SER A 109 -14.22 -8.05 12.08
N ASP A 110 -13.22 -8.14 12.98
CA ASP A 110 -13.37 -8.56 14.39
C ASP A 110 -13.86 -10.03 14.58
N LYS A 111 -13.87 -10.85 13.51
CA LYS A 111 -14.30 -12.25 13.59
C LYS A 111 -13.23 -13.18 14.12
N ASN A 112 -11.97 -12.75 14.15
CA ASN A 112 -10.80 -13.50 14.65
C ASN A 112 -10.68 -14.93 14.09
N ARG A 113 -10.73 -15.07 12.75
CA ARG A 113 -10.56 -16.37 12.07
C ARG A 113 -9.11 -16.55 11.67
N VAL A 114 -8.44 -17.54 12.26
CA VAL A 114 -6.99 -17.79 12.09
C VAL A 114 -6.68 -19.16 11.47
N ASN A 115 -7.66 -19.83 10.87
CA ASN A 115 -7.40 -21.06 10.14
C ASN A 115 -6.75 -20.75 8.78
N PRO A 116 -5.49 -21.18 8.51
CA PRO A 116 -4.77 -20.83 7.29
C PRO A 116 -5.34 -21.46 6.01
N LEU A 117 -6.28 -22.38 6.12
CA LEU A 117 -6.98 -23.00 4.98
C LEU A 117 -8.23 -22.21 4.54
N ASN A 118 -8.62 -21.19 5.30
CA ASN A 118 -9.79 -20.35 5.07
C ASN A 118 -9.39 -18.89 5.01
N PRO A 119 -10.27 -17.97 4.53
CA PRO A 119 -10.05 -16.55 4.62
C PRO A 119 -9.72 -16.12 6.06
N LEU A 120 -8.70 -15.27 6.19
CA LEU A 120 -8.23 -14.79 7.48
C LEU A 120 -8.98 -13.54 7.90
N HIS A 121 -9.34 -13.46 9.18
CA HIS A 121 -10.01 -12.30 9.77
C HIS A 121 -9.30 -11.85 11.03
N THR A 122 -9.05 -10.56 11.15
CA THR A 122 -8.49 -9.98 12.38
C THR A 122 -9.48 -10.01 13.52
N ASN A 123 -8.98 -9.73 14.75
CA ASN A 123 -9.78 -9.47 15.96
C ASN A 123 -9.99 -7.97 16.18
N PHE A 124 -9.96 -7.18 15.11
CA PHE A 124 -10.25 -5.75 15.11
C PHE A 124 -10.87 -5.34 13.77
N LYS A 125 -11.48 -4.16 13.72
CA LYS A 125 -11.95 -3.46 12.54
C LYS A 125 -11.08 -2.24 12.31
N ILE A 126 -11.14 -1.67 11.11
CA ILE A 126 -10.42 -0.45 10.77
C ILE A 126 -11.36 0.75 10.92
N SER A 127 -10.84 1.84 11.49
CA SER A 127 -11.61 3.09 11.61
C SER A 127 -11.66 3.83 10.30
N ALA A 128 -12.86 4.16 9.81
CA ALA A 128 -13.05 5.05 8.66
C ALA A 128 -12.52 6.47 8.90
N GLY A 129 -12.40 6.90 10.16
CA GLY A 129 -11.81 8.19 10.54
C GLY A 129 -10.29 8.26 10.41
N GLY A 130 -9.67 7.16 10.05
CA GLY A 130 -8.21 7.01 9.94
C GLY A 130 -7.58 6.45 11.21
N GLU A 131 -6.51 5.71 11.02
CA GLU A 131 -5.68 5.13 12.08
C GLU A 131 -4.36 4.59 11.53
N THR A 132 -3.52 4.01 12.38
CA THR A 132 -2.25 3.43 11.96
C THR A 132 -2.32 1.91 11.99
N ILE A 133 -2.07 1.26 10.86
CA ILE A 133 -1.93 -0.20 10.78
C ILE A 133 -0.44 -0.54 10.71
N LYS A 134 0.00 -1.52 11.52
CA LYS A 134 1.38 -1.99 11.58
C LYS A 134 1.49 -3.47 11.34
N LEU A 135 2.50 -3.85 10.56
CA LEU A 135 2.97 -5.22 10.37
C LEU A 135 4.29 -5.40 11.10
N THR A 136 4.36 -6.35 12.03
CA THR A 136 5.54 -6.63 12.85
C THR A 136 5.96 -8.08 12.65
N ASN A 137 7.27 -8.36 12.50
CA ASN A 137 7.73 -9.74 12.40
C ASN A 137 7.74 -10.45 13.77
N SER A 138 7.99 -11.76 13.75
CA SER A 138 8.01 -12.59 14.97
C SER A 138 9.12 -12.24 15.98
N SER A 139 10.10 -11.40 15.59
CA SER A 139 11.17 -10.91 16.48
C SER A 139 10.92 -9.51 17.04
N GLY A 140 9.77 -8.88 16.76
CA GLY A 140 9.40 -7.56 17.26
C GLY A 140 9.81 -6.39 16.38
N THR A 141 10.38 -6.64 15.19
CA THR A 141 10.74 -5.58 14.24
C THR A 141 9.51 -5.18 13.44
N ILE A 142 9.22 -3.88 13.38
CA ILE A 142 8.21 -3.35 12.46
C ILE A 142 8.72 -3.52 11.03
N ILE A 143 7.97 -4.26 10.22
CA ILE A 143 8.28 -4.53 8.81
C ILE A 143 7.74 -3.42 7.94
N ASP A 144 6.49 -3.02 8.19
CA ASP A 144 5.83 -1.94 7.45
C ASP A 144 4.71 -1.33 8.28
N MET A 145 4.32 -0.11 7.93
CA MET A 145 3.16 0.54 8.53
C MET A 145 2.53 1.53 7.55
N VAL A 146 1.25 1.74 7.70
CA VAL A 146 0.49 2.78 7.02
C VAL A 146 -0.25 3.63 8.02
N VAL A 147 -0.20 4.95 7.84
CA VAL A 147 -1.05 5.90 8.55
C VAL A 147 -2.20 6.22 7.60
N LEU A 148 -3.37 5.69 7.91
CA LEU A 148 -4.57 5.92 7.12
C LEU A 148 -5.12 7.32 7.43
N PRO A 149 -5.37 8.15 6.42
CA PRO A 149 -6.21 9.34 6.58
C PRO A 149 -7.68 8.92 6.76
N ALA A 150 -8.59 9.87 6.93
CA ALA A 150 -10.02 9.60 6.84
C ALA A 150 -10.34 8.93 5.49
N GLN A 151 -11.17 7.90 5.54
CA GLN A 151 -11.48 7.05 4.40
C GLN A 151 -12.88 7.37 3.86
N THR A 152 -13.01 7.30 2.55
CA THR A 152 -14.29 7.41 1.84
C THR A 152 -14.81 6.02 1.51
N ASP A 153 -16.12 5.86 1.51
CA ASP A 153 -16.80 4.59 1.25
C ASP A 153 -16.39 3.96 -0.07
N ASN A 154 -16.01 2.69 -0.01
CA ASN A 154 -15.59 1.87 -1.16
C ASN A 154 -14.35 2.37 -1.93
N ILE A 155 -13.61 3.31 -1.38
CA ILE A 155 -12.33 3.79 -1.91
C ILE A 155 -11.21 3.21 -1.06
N SER A 156 -10.22 2.60 -1.69
CA SER A 156 -9.06 2.05 -0.98
C SER A 156 -7.90 3.03 -0.91
N TYR A 157 -6.98 2.79 0.01
CA TYR A 157 -5.73 3.50 0.17
C TYR A 157 -4.58 2.53 -0.02
N GLY A 158 -3.83 2.67 -1.11
CA GLY A 158 -2.86 1.67 -1.53
C GLY A 158 -1.60 2.27 -2.14
N ARG A 159 -0.57 1.45 -2.30
CA ARG A 159 0.72 1.88 -2.84
C ARG A 159 0.69 2.11 -4.34
N SER A 160 1.24 3.23 -4.79
CA SER A 160 1.50 3.54 -6.19
C SER A 160 2.92 4.09 -6.36
N PRO A 161 3.83 3.40 -7.08
CA PRO A 161 3.69 2.07 -7.69
C PRO A 161 3.43 0.95 -6.68
N ASN A 162 2.72 -0.09 -7.16
CA ASN A 162 2.39 -1.29 -6.38
C ASN A 162 3.59 -1.84 -5.61
N GLY A 163 3.40 -2.16 -4.34
CA GLY A 163 4.39 -2.78 -3.47
C GLY A 163 5.57 -1.91 -3.04
N SER A 164 5.68 -0.65 -3.50
CA SER A 164 6.89 0.16 -3.23
C SER A 164 6.65 1.67 -3.14
N GLY A 165 5.58 2.20 -3.73
CA GLY A 165 5.30 3.63 -3.79
C GLY A 165 4.67 4.19 -2.52
N ASP A 166 4.39 5.50 -2.57
CA ASP A 166 3.58 6.17 -1.58
C ASP A 166 2.12 5.67 -1.63
N PHE A 167 1.39 5.88 -0.56
CA PHE A 167 -0.03 5.54 -0.52
C PHE A 167 -0.87 6.64 -1.16
N VAL A 168 -1.82 6.23 -1.99
CA VAL A 168 -2.79 7.08 -2.69
C VAL A 168 -4.17 6.42 -2.67
N PHE A 169 -5.21 7.17 -2.95
CA PHE A 169 -6.59 6.69 -3.03
C PHE A 169 -6.90 6.05 -4.38
N PHE A 170 -7.57 4.89 -4.38
CA PHE A 170 -8.03 4.19 -5.56
C PHE A 170 -9.57 4.07 -5.54
N GLN A 171 -10.24 4.66 -6.52
CA GLN A 171 -11.69 4.53 -6.70
C GLN A 171 -12.11 3.10 -7.06
N SER A 172 -11.20 2.33 -7.64
CA SER A 172 -11.42 0.92 -7.97
C SER A 172 -10.41 0.07 -7.19
N PRO A 173 -10.76 -0.40 -5.99
CA PRO A 173 -9.89 -1.28 -5.21
C PRO A 173 -9.57 -2.58 -5.95
N THR A 174 -8.34 -3.09 -5.74
CA THR A 174 -7.79 -4.23 -6.50
C THR A 174 -7.44 -5.42 -5.58
N PRO A 175 -8.42 -6.08 -4.91
CA PRO A 175 -8.14 -7.13 -3.94
C PRO A 175 -7.36 -8.30 -4.54
N ALA A 176 -6.30 -8.71 -3.85
CA ALA A 176 -5.39 -9.79 -4.21
C ALA A 176 -4.75 -9.61 -5.61
N SER A 177 -4.56 -8.37 -6.03
CA SER A 177 -4.07 -8.02 -7.36
C SER A 177 -3.18 -6.78 -7.32
N PHE A 178 -2.57 -6.49 -8.46
CA PHE A 178 -1.72 -5.31 -8.67
C PHE A 178 -2.56 -4.03 -8.62
N ASN A 179 -2.14 -3.02 -7.84
CA ASN A 179 -2.78 -1.70 -7.82
C ASN A 179 -2.64 -1.03 -9.19
N ILE A 180 -3.75 -0.85 -9.89
CA ILE A 180 -3.78 -0.34 -11.27
C ILE A 180 -3.99 1.17 -11.26
N GLY A 181 -3.20 1.87 -12.08
CA GLY A 181 -3.28 3.32 -12.22
C GLY A 181 -2.42 4.08 -11.20
N ASN A 182 -2.48 5.39 -11.25
CA ASN A 182 -1.67 6.24 -10.39
C ASN A 182 -2.36 6.59 -9.06
N GLY A 183 -3.67 6.30 -8.96
CA GLY A 183 -4.47 6.76 -7.83
C GLY A 183 -4.60 8.29 -7.75
N ALA A 184 -5.18 8.78 -6.68
CA ALA A 184 -5.31 10.20 -6.38
C ALA A 184 -4.70 10.52 -5.01
N SER A 185 -4.06 11.67 -4.86
CA SER A 185 -3.48 12.10 -3.57
C SER A 185 -4.55 12.42 -2.52
N GLU A 186 -5.75 12.73 -2.97
CA GLU A 186 -6.89 13.09 -2.12
C GLU A 186 -8.20 12.68 -2.77
N VAL A 187 -9.25 12.61 -1.98
CA VAL A 187 -10.64 12.42 -2.43
C VAL A 187 -11.36 13.72 -2.19
N LEU A 188 -11.84 14.35 -3.26
CA LEU A 188 -12.55 15.61 -3.18
C LEU A 188 -13.98 15.43 -2.68
N ASP A 189 -14.50 16.42 -1.97
CA ASP A 189 -15.89 16.47 -1.58
C ASP A 189 -16.81 16.57 -2.81
N ALA A 190 -18.01 16.00 -2.68
CA ALA A 190 -19.01 16.09 -3.74
C ALA A 190 -19.42 17.55 -3.99
N PRO A 191 -19.63 17.95 -5.26
CA PRO A 191 -20.13 19.27 -5.57
C PRO A 191 -21.50 19.54 -4.91
N GLN A 192 -21.73 20.79 -4.54
CA GLN A 192 -22.97 21.25 -3.93
C GLN A 192 -23.89 21.84 -5.00
N PHE A 193 -25.14 21.47 -4.93
CA PHE A 193 -26.19 21.97 -5.83
C PHE A 193 -27.07 22.98 -5.12
N SER A 194 -27.40 24.11 -5.78
CA SER A 194 -28.27 25.14 -5.22
C SER A 194 -29.73 24.67 -5.08
N GLN A 195 -30.11 23.58 -5.74
CA GLN A 195 -31.43 22.95 -5.67
C GLN A 195 -31.29 21.42 -5.56
N ASN A 196 -32.11 20.81 -4.75
CA ASN A 196 -32.18 19.35 -4.65
C ASN A 196 -32.82 18.73 -5.88
N SER A 197 -32.65 17.42 -6.10
CA SER A 197 -33.37 16.68 -7.11
C SER A 197 -34.88 16.70 -6.79
N GLY A 198 -35.73 16.87 -7.83
CA GLY A 198 -37.17 16.92 -7.63
C GLY A 198 -37.94 17.41 -8.87
N PHE A 199 -39.27 17.52 -8.73
CA PHE A 199 -40.15 18.11 -9.76
C PHE A 199 -40.42 19.56 -9.39
N TYR A 200 -40.23 20.44 -10.34
CA TYR A 200 -40.38 21.88 -10.17
C TYR A 200 -41.46 22.41 -11.13
N THR A 201 -42.29 23.30 -10.64
CA THR A 201 -43.40 23.91 -11.43
C THR A 201 -42.97 25.15 -12.20
N ALA A 202 -41.79 25.69 -11.90
CA ALA A 202 -41.18 26.83 -12.58
C ALA A 202 -39.71 26.57 -12.87
N GLY A 203 -39.18 27.14 -13.94
CA GLY A 203 -37.76 27.10 -14.27
C GLY A 203 -36.95 27.87 -13.24
N PHE A 204 -35.72 27.41 -12.96
CA PHE A 204 -34.76 28.06 -12.08
C PHE A 204 -33.31 27.91 -12.65
N ASN A 205 -32.41 28.74 -12.18
CA ASN A 205 -30.99 28.58 -12.45
C ASN A 205 -30.40 27.64 -11.44
N LEU A 206 -29.84 26.50 -11.90
CA LEU A 206 -29.07 25.59 -11.08
C LEU A 206 -27.63 26.10 -11.00
N THR A 207 -27.14 26.29 -9.77
CA THR A 207 -25.75 26.58 -9.50
C THR A 207 -25.08 25.31 -8.90
N ILE A 208 -23.92 24.98 -9.40
CA ILE A 208 -23.07 23.88 -8.89
C ILE A 208 -21.78 24.50 -8.37
N THR A 209 -21.43 24.23 -7.12
CA THR A 209 -20.24 24.78 -6.47
C THR A 209 -19.44 23.68 -5.78
N THR A 210 -18.16 23.93 -5.53
CA THR A 210 -17.31 23.12 -4.67
C THR A 210 -16.52 24.02 -3.72
N ASN A 211 -16.18 23.51 -2.55
CA ASN A 211 -15.31 24.20 -1.60
C ASN A 211 -13.81 23.92 -1.86
N GLU A 212 -13.50 23.09 -2.87
CA GLU A 212 -12.12 22.69 -3.19
C GLU A 212 -11.45 23.72 -4.09
N PRO A 213 -10.44 24.46 -3.60
CA PRO A 213 -9.76 25.49 -4.40
C PRO A 213 -9.09 24.89 -5.63
N GLY A 214 -9.34 25.46 -6.79
CA GLY A 214 -8.77 25.00 -8.05
C GLY A 214 -9.39 23.74 -8.65
N ALA A 215 -10.42 23.15 -8.02
CA ALA A 215 -11.13 22.02 -8.58
C ALA A 215 -11.96 22.44 -9.80
N THR A 216 -12.13 21.54 -10.75
CA THR A 216 -12.96 21.71 -11.94
C THR A 216 -14.16 20.77 -11.85
N ILE A 217 -15.36 21.32 -11.92
CA ILE A 217 -16.58 20.54 -11.98
C ILE A 217 -16.92 20.28 -13.44
N ILE A 218 -17.03 19.01 -13.80
CA ILE A 218 -17.50 18.58 -15.13
C ILE A 218 -18.89 17.94 -14.99
N TYR A 219 -19.74 18.10 -15.99
CA TYR A 219 -21.11 17.59 -15.92
C TYR A 219 -21.65 17.15 -17.28
N THR A 220 -22.66 16.29 -17.25
CA THR A 220 -23.48 15.89 -18.39
C THR A 220 -24.93 16.27 -18.12
N LEU A 221 -25.75 16.40 -19.18
CA LEU A 221 -27.18 16.70 -19.08
C LEU A 221 -28.08 15.52 -19.48
N ASP A 222 -27.49 14.43 -19.92
CA ASP A 222 -28.20 13.25 -20.42
C ASP A 222 -28.19 12.06 -19.44
N GLY A 223 -27.60 12.27 -18.24
CA GLY A 223 -27.49 11.25 -17.21
C GLY A 223 -26.33 10.25 -17.42
N SER A 224 -25.51 10.49 -18.44
CA SER A 224 -24.26 9.71 -18.60
C SER A 224 -23.21 10.16 -17.59
N ASP A 225 -22.27 9.27 -17.26
CA ASP A 225 -21.14 9.64 -16.43
C ASP A 225 -20.29 10.71 -17.12
N PRO A 226 -19.93 11.82 -16.43
CA PRO A 226 -19.11 12.87 -17.03
C PRO A 226 -17.66 12.40 -17.21
N ILE A 227 -17.28 12.18 -18.45
CA ILE A 227 -15.92 11.89 -18.89
C ILE A 227 -15.50 12.90 -19.95
N GLU A 228 -14.19 13.08 -20.20
CA GLU A 228 -13.70 14.11 -21.13
C GLU A 228 -14.33 14.06 -22.53
N SER A 229 -14.78 12.89 -22.97
CA SER A 229 -15.35 12.70 -24.31
C SER A 229 -16.84 13.05 -24.43
N ASN A 230 -17.60 13.25 -23.34
CA ASN A 230 -19.05 13.48 -23.35
C ASN A 230 -19.54 14.66 -22.52
N LEU A 231 -18.66 15.60 -22.18
CA LEU A 231 -19.01 16.73 -21.32
C LEU A 231 -20.05 17.65 -21.96
N SER A 232 -21.11 17.98 -21.21
CA SER A 232 -22.07 19.04 -21.56
C SER A 232 -21.58 20.42 -21.17
N GLY A 233 -20.65 20.49 -20.22
CA GLY A 233 -20.03 21.73 -19.79
C GLY A 233 -19.01 21.54 -18.68
N THR A 234 -18.37 22.65 -18.34
CA THR A 234 -17.34 22.73 -17.28
C THR A 234 -17.59 23.98 -16.42
N VAL A 235 -17.56 23.82 -15.12
CA VAL A 235 -17.62 24.92 -14.15
C VAL A 235 -16.30 24.97 -13.41
N TYR A 236 -15.67 26.15 -13.36
CA TYR A 236 -14.45 26.37 -12.60
C TYR A 236 -14.79 26.98 -11.25
N SER A 237 -14.20 26.45 -10.17
CA SER A 237 -14.17 27.11 -8.86
C SER A 237 -12.91 27.94 -8.72
N TYR A 238 -13.01 29.13 -8.11
CA TYR A 238 -11.92 30.06 -7.86
C TYR A 238 -11.62 30.13 -6.37
#